data_8c61c98bb04f583c9d23f4e94ea6b835
#
_entry.id   8c61c98bb04f583c9d23f4e94ea6b835
#
_cell.length_a   1.000
_cell.length_b   1.000
_cell.length_c   1.000
_cell.angle_alpha   90.00
_cell.angle_beta   90.00
_cell.angle_gamma   90.00
#
_symmetry.space_group_name_H-M   'P 1'
#
loop_
_entity.id
_entity.type
_entity.pdbx_description
1 polymer ?
#
loop_
_entity_poly.entity_id
_entity_poly.type
_entity_poly.pdbx_seq_one_letter_code
_entity_poly.pdbx_strand_id
1 'polypeptide(L)'
;IFFDGQIYDSYSFIIDLIKTAKDEIIFIDNYIDDTVLTLFSKIPTIKITIFTNIISKQLKLDFEKYSKQYDNITLKIFQNAHDRFLIIDKKEIYHIGASLKDLGKKWFAFSKINFDIDELIKKLN
;
A
#
# COMPACT_ATOMS: atom_id res chain seq x y z
N ILE A 1 3.63 8.50 15.23
CA ILE A 1 2.49 9.39 14.91
C ILE A 1 2.98 10.54 14.04
N PHE A 2 2.20 10.84 13.01
CA PHE A 2 2.40 12.03 12.18
C PHE A 2 1.25 12.99 12.36
N PHE A 3 1.55 14.28 12.29
CA PHE A 3 0.58 15.35 12.49
C PHE A 3 0.24 16.03 11.17
N ASP A 4 -0.78 16.86 11.18
CA ASP A 4 -1.18 17.63 9.99
C ASP A 4 -0.01 18.49 9.49
N GLY A 5 0.16 18.53 8.17
CA GLY A 5 1.26 19.26 7.54
C GLY A 5 2.56 18.47 7.38
N GLN A 6 2.71 17.33 8.03
CA GLN A 6 3.90 16.48 7.87
C GLN A 6 3.80 15.58 6.62
N ILE A 7 3.51 16.19 5.49
CA ILE A 7 3.28 15.46 4.24
C ILE A 7 4.58 14.84 3.74
N TYR A 8 5.66 15.61 3.70
CA TYR A 8 6.94 15.12 3.23
C TYR A 8 7.53 14.06 4.17
N ASP A 9 7.47 14.30 5.48
CA ASP A 9 8.04 13.38 6.45
C ASP A 9 7.33 12.03 6.44
N SER A 10 6.00 12.03 6.35
CA SER A 10 5.23 10.79 6.27
C SER A 10 5.47 10.05 4.95
N TYR A 11 5.58 10.77 3.84
CA TYR A 11 5.93 10.20 2.56
C TYR A 11 7.32 9.57 2.58
N SER A 12 8.31 10.29 3.13
CA SER A 12 9.68 9.79 3.27
C SER A 12 9.75 8.55 4.15
N PHE A 13 8.97 8.53 5.24
CA PHE A 13 8.88 7.37 6.13
C PHE A 13 8.35 6.14 5.40
N ILE A 14 7.26 6.28 4.64
CA ILE A 14 6.68 5.13 3.93
C ILE A 14 7.63 4.62 2.83
N ILE A 15 8.34 5.52 2.14
CA ILE A 15 9.34 5.14 1.14
C ILE A 15 10.45 4.30 1.79
N ASP A 16 10.98 4.76 2.91
CA ASP A 16 12.02 4.02 3.62
C ASP A 16 11.51 2.64 4.08
N LEU A 17 10.28 2.58 4.54
CA LEU A 17 9.66 1.34 4.99
C LEU A 17 9.51 0.34 3.83
N ILE A 18 8.95 0.75 2.69
CA ILE A 18 8.75 -0.16 1.56
C ILE A 18 10.07 -0.61 0.94
N LYS A 19 11.12 0.21 1.04
CA LYS A 19 12.47 -0.16 0.57
C LYS A 19 13.13 -1.25 1.40
N THR A 20 12.59 -1.57 2.58
CA THR A 20 13.07 -2.71 3.36
C THR A 20 12.63 -4.05 2.77
N ALA A 21 11.66 -4.06 1.88
CA ALA A 21 11.18 -5.27 1.22
C ALA A 21 12.27 -5.88 0.34
N LYS A 22 12.40 -7.22 0.41
CA LYS A 22 13.34 -7.98 -0.41
C LYS A 22 12.64 -8.82 -1.48
N ASP A 23 11.42 -9.27 -1.21
CA ASP A 23 10.71 -10.20 -2.08
C ASP A 23 9.38 -9.63 -2.55
N GLU A 24 8.48 -9.29 -1.63
CA GLU A 24 7.12 -8.91 -1.99
C GLU A 24 6.46 -8.03 -0.94
N ILE A 25 5.46 -7.28 -1.41
CA ILE A 25 4.58 -6.49 -0.56
C ILE A 25 3.13 -6.85 -0.88
N ILE A 26 2.31 -7.00 0.15
CA ILE A 26 0.85 -7.03 0.04
C ILE A 26 0.33 -5.76 0.70
N PHE A 27 -0.45 -5.00 -0.04
CA PHE A 27 -1.00 -3.74 0.44
C PHE A 27 -2.52 -3.76 0.33
N ILE A 28 -3.21 -3.40 1.41
CA ILE A 28 -4.67 -3.38 1.50
C ILE A 28 -5.08 -1.95 1.83
N ASP A 29 -5.77 -1.30 0.89
CA ASP A 29 -6.28 0.08 1.06
C ASP A 29 -7.49 0.27 0.14
N ASN A 30 -8.64 0.62 0.72
CA ASN A 30 -9.88 0.79 -0.04
C ASN A 30 -9.84 1.97 -1.01
N TYR A 31 -8.93 2.93 -0.81
CA TYR A 31 -8.90 4.19 -1.55
C TYR A 31 -7.50 4.46 -2.10
N ILE A 32 -7.23 4.00 -3.31
CA ILE A 32 -5.94 4.22 -3.96
C ILE A 32 -6.11 5.07 -5.23
N ASP A 33 -5.04 5.74 -5.62
CA ASP A 33 -4.95 6.50 -6.86
C ASP A 33 -3.55 6.35 -7.48
N ASP A 34 -3.26 7.15 -8.51
CA ASP A 34 -1.98 7.12 -9.21
C ASP A 34 -0.78 7.42 -8.30
N THR A 35 -0.97 8.17 -7.22
CA THR A 35 0.14 8.46 -6.28
C THR A 35 0.64 7.19 -5.59
N VAL A 36 -0.23 6.22 -5.36
CA VAL A 36 0.17 4.91 -4.81
C VAL A 36 0.99 4.12 -5.82
N LEU A 37 0.60 4.16 -7.10
CA LEU A 37 1.38 3.53 -8.17
C LEU A 37 2.78 4.15 -8.24
N THR A 38 2.86 5.48 -8.18
CA THR A 38 4.13 6.20 -8.20
C THR A 38 5.00 5.81 -7.01
N LEU A 39 4.41 5.65 -5.83
CA LEU A 39 5.12 5.21 -4.64
C LEU A 39 5.80 3.86 -4.88
N PHE A 40 5.06 2.87 -5.39
CA PHE A 40 5.59 1.54 -5.62
C PHE A 40 6.51 1.44 -6.85
N SER A 41 6.51 2.43 -7.73
CA SER A 41 7.48 2.52 -8.82
C SER A 41 8.91 2.73 -8.31
N LYS A 42 9.06 3.16 -7.05
CA LYS A 42 10.37 3.33 -6.40
C LYS A 42 11.06 2.00 -6.10
N ILE A 43 10.33 0.90 -6.14
CA ILE A 43 10.83 -0.45 -5.90
C ILE A 43 10.39 -1.40 -7.02
N PRO A 44 10.82 -1.15 -8.28
CA PRO A 44 10.25 -1.81 -9.46
C PRO A 44 10.54 -3.31 -9.55
N THR A 45 11.50 -3.81 -8.76
CA THR A 45 11.85 -5.24 -8.74
C THR A 45 11.09 -6.04 -7.68
N ILE A 46 10.36 -5.37 -6.81
CA ILE A 46 9.58 -6.00 -5.74
C ILE A 46 8.17 -6.29 -6.26
N LYS A 47 7.71 -7.51 -6.07
CA LYS A 47 6.34 -7.91 -6.42
C LYS A 47 5.36 -7.26 -5.45
N ILE A 48 4.38 -6.51 -5.97
CA ILE A 48 3.37 -5.82 -5.18
C ILE A 48 2.00 -6.36 -5.55
N THR A 49 1.22 -6.78 -4.56
CA THR A 49 -0.21 -7.07 -4.74
C THR A 49 -1.02 -6.07 -3.94
N ILE A 50 -1.87 -5.31 -4.62
CA ILE A 50 -2.74 -4.32 -3.99
C ILE A 50 -4.16 -4.84 -3.99
N PHE A 51 -4.77 -4.88 -2.80
CA PHE A 51 -6.18 -5.20 -2.60
C PHE A 51 -6.92 -3.90 -2.28
N THR A 52 -7.88 -3.53 -3.12
CA THR A 52 -8.64 -2.29 -2.99
C THR A 52 -10.13 -2.53 -3.19
N ASN A 53 -10.96 -1.68 -2.61
CA ASN A 53 -12.41 -1.84 -2.66
C ASN A 53 -12.97 -1.61 -4.06
N ILE A 54 -12.48 -0.58 -4.75
CA ILE A 54 -12.96 -0.18 -6.06
C ILE A 54 -11.75 0.16 -6.95
N ILE A 55 -11.81 -0.33 -8.20
CA ILE A 55 -10.91 0.14 -9.25
C ILE A 55 -11.71 1.11 -10.12
N SER A 56 -11.54 2.41 -9.87
CA SER A 56 -12.22 3.45 -10.63
C SER A 56 -11.76 3.44 -12.10
N LYS A 57 -12.54 4.08 -12.96
CA LYS A 57 -12.18 4.24 -14.37
C LYS A 57 -10.83 4.96 -14.52
N GLN A 58 -10.60 6.01 -13.72
CA GLN A 58 -9.34 6.74 -13.75
C GLN A 58 -8.16 5.89 -13.26
N LEU A 59 -8.34 5.14 -12.18
CA LEU A 59 -7.28 4.25 -11.69
C LEU A 59 -6.93 3.18 -12.72
N LYS A 60 -7.93 2.63 -13.41
CA LYS A 60 -7.71 1.65 -14.47
C LYS A 60 -6.86 2.24 -15.60
N LEU A 61 -7.16 3.47 -16.04
CA LEU A 61 -6.38 4.14 -17.06
C LEU A 61 -4.94 4.41 -16.60
N ASP A 62 -4.77 4.88 -15.37
CA ASP A 62 -3.45 5.14 -14.80
C ASP A 62 -2.65 3.85 -14.67
N PHE A 63 -3.29 2.77 -14.25
CA PHE A 63 -2.64 1.47 -14.12
C PHE A 63 -2.23 0.88 -15.48
N GLU A 64 -3.03 1.08 -16.52
CA GLU A 64 -2.67 0.68 -17.88
C GLU A 64 -1.41 1.39 -18.34
N LYS A 65 -1.29 2.69 -18.06
CA LYS A 65 -0.06 3.46 -18.36
C LYS A 65 1.13 2.95 -17.56
N TYR A 66 0.92 2.74 -16.26
CA TYR A 66 1.95 2.20 -15.36
C TYR A 66 2.49 0.86 -15.89
N SER A 67 1.59 -0.02 -16.29
CA SER A 67 1.92 -1.38 -16.71
C SER A 67 2.65 -1.44 -18.06
N LYS A 68 2.68 -0.35 -18.82
CA LYS A 68 3.50 -0.27 -20.04
C LYS A 68 4.99 -0.14 -19.73
N GLN A 69 5.33 0.32 -18.52
CA GLN A 69 6.72 0.52 -18.10
C GLN A 69 7.14 -0.42 -16.98
N TYR A 70 6.25 -0.70 -16.04
CA TYR A 70 6.53 -1.50 -14.85
C TYR A 70 5.57 -2.69 -14.77
N ASP A 71 6.08 -3.84 -14.37
CA ASP A 71 5.29 -5.08 -14.28
C ASP A 71 5.18 -5.62 -12.84
N ASN A 72 5.53 -4.80 -11.86
CA ASN A 72 5.63 -5.24 -10.47
C ASN A 72 4.32 -5.23 -9.68
N ILE A 73 3.24 -4.57 -10.17
CA ILE A 73 1.98 -4.42 -9.43
C ILE A 73 0.88 -5.28 -10.04
N THR A 74 0.15 -5.96 -9.17
CA THR A 74 -1.14 -6.61 -9.47
C THR A 74 -2.22 -5.94 -8.64
N LEU A 75 -3.31 -5.50 -9.28
CA LEU A 75 -4.49 -4.95 -8.59
C LEU A 75 -5.56 -6.02 -8.45
N LYS A 76 -6.13 -6.13 -7.25
CA LYS A 76 -7.25 -7.03 -6.97
C LYS A 76 -8.32 -6.30 -6.17
N ILE A 77 -9.58 -6.68 -6.37
CA ILE A 77 -10.69 -6.14 -5.60
C ILE A 77 -10.88 -6.97 -4.34
N PHE A 78 -10.98 -6.28 -3.20
CA PHE A 78 -11.29 -6.89 -1.91
C PHE A 78 -12.11 -5.89 -1.08
N GLN A 79 -13.31 -6.30 -0.66
CA GLN A 79 -14.28 -5.38 -0.08
C GLN A 79 -14.53 -5.61 1.42
N ASN A 80 -13.81 -6.54 2.03
CA ASN A 80 -14.04 -6.94 3.42
C ASN A 80 -13.08 -6.30 4.43
N ALA A 81 -12.18 -5.46 3.98
CA ALA A 81 -11.30 -4.72 4.89
C ALA A 81 -11.84 -3.32 5.13
N HIS A 82 -11.79 -2.89 6.38
CA HIS A 82 -12.15 -1.53 6.79
C HIS A 82 -10.90 -0.67 6.93
N ASP A 83 -9.83 -1.25 7.46
CA ASP A 83 -8.56 -0.58 7.68
C ASP A 83 -7.55 -0.85 6.57
N ARG A 84 -6.40 -0.22 6.69
CA ARG A 84 -5.29 -0.34 5.77
C ARG A 84 -4.16 -1.12 6.41
N PHE A 85 -3.58 -2.03 5.62
CA PHE A 85 -2.50 -2.89 6.07
C PHE A 85 -1.41 -2.97 5.02
N LEU A 86 -0.17 -2.99 5.48
CA LEU A 86 1.01 -3.21 4.65
C LEU A 86 1.75 -4.43 5.18
N ILE A 87 1.91 -5.44 4.33
CA ILE A 87 2.60 -6.68 4.69
C ILE A 87 3.89 -6.76 3.87
N ILE A 88 5.03 -6.82 4.55
CA ILE A 88 6.35 -6.86 3.94
C ILE A 88 6.94 -8.26 4.06
N ASP A 89 7.26 -8.88 2.92
CA ASP A 89 7.94 -10.19 2.81
C ASP A 89 7.24 -11.32 3.59
N LYS A 90 5.92 -11.21 3.81
CA LYS A 90 5.15 -12.15 4.64
C LYS A 90 5.73 -12.33 6.04
N LYS A 91 6.43 -11.32 6.54
CA LYS A 91 7.08 -11.34 7.86
C LYS A 91 6.61 -10.24 8.79
N GLU A 92 6.26 -9.08 8.25
CA GLU A 92 5.89 -7.91 9.04
C GLU A 92 4.57 -7.34 8.55
N ILE A 93 3.69 -6.99 9.49
CA ILE A 93 2.40 -6.35 9.22
C ILE A 93 2.41 -4.97 9.88
N TYR A 94 2.02 -3.96 9.12
CA TYR A 94 1.80 -2.60 9.62
C TYR A 94 0.36 -2.19 9.40
N HIS A 95 -0.25 -1.61 10.43
CA HIS A 95 -1.52 -0.92 10.33
C HIS A 95 -1.25 0.54 10.01
N ILE A 96 -2.00 1.11 9.07
CA ILE A 96 -1.84 2.50 8.64
C ILE A 96 -3.15 3.23 8.88
N GLY A 97 -3.09 4.29 9.67
CA GLY A 97 -4.29 5.04 10.08
C GLY A 97 -4.86 5.99 9.02
N ALA A 98 -4.21 6.11 7.86
CA ALA A 98 -4.67 6.93 6.74
C ALA A 98 -4.39 6.24 5.42
N SER A 99 -5.18 6.53 4.38
CA SER A 99 -4.85 6.08 3.02
C SER A 99 -3.53 6.67 2.56
N LEU A 100 -2.74 5.90 1.81
CA LEU A 100 -1.43 6.35 1.33
C LEU A 100 -1.55 7.60 0.44
N LYS A 101 -2.65 7.77 -0.27
CA LYS A 101 -2.90 8.96 -1.06
C LYS A 101 -3.10 10.24 -0.23
N ASP A 102 -3.37 10.11 1.08
CA ASP A 102 -3.73 11.23 1.97
C ASP A 102 -2.74 11.44 3.12
N LEU A 103 -1.55 10.86 3.05
CA LEU A 103 -0.57 10.93 4.12
C LEU A 103 -0.22 12.37 4.50
N GLY A 104 -0.23 12.64 5.81
CA GLY A 104 0.19 13.93 6.37
C GLY A 104 -0.84 15.05 6.28
N LYS A 105 -2.04 14.81 5.71
CA LYS A 105 -3.10 15.82 5.67
C LYS A 105 -3.75 16.02 7.03
N LYS A 106 -3.93 14.94 7.77
CA LYS A 106 -4.47 14.91 9.14
C LYS A 106 -3.61 14.01 9.99
N TRP A 107 -3.83 14.03 11.30
CA TRP A 107 -3.13 13.14 12.23
C TRP A 107 -3.39 11.68 11.86
N PHE A 108 -2.34 10.88 11.85
CA PHE A 108 -2.44 9.44 11.67
C PHE A 108 -1.23 8.74 12.29
N ALA A 109 -1.32 7.43 12.40
CA ALA A 109 -0.26 6.62 12.97
C ALA A 109 0.01 5.39 12.11
N PHE A 110 1.25 4.92 12.14
CA PHE A 110 1.64 3.58 11.78
C PHE A 110 1.79 2.74 13.03
N SER A 111 1.37 1.48 12.98
CA SER A 111 1.57 0.51 14.04
C SER A 111 2.03 -0.80 13.45
N LYS A 112 3.11 -1.36 13.99
CA LYS A 112 3.49 -2.72 13.68
C LYS A 112 2.63 -3.66 14.52
N ILE A 113 1.95 -4.62 13.88
CA ILE A 113 1.08 -5.55 14.59
C ILE A 113 1.65 -6.96 14.57
N ASN A 114 1.36 -7.68 15.65
CA ASN A 114 1.73 -9.08 15.79
C ASN A 114 0.49 -9.94 15.53
N PHE A 115 0.44 -10.56 14.35
CA PHE A 115 -0.67 -11.40 13.92
C PHE A 115 -0.13 -12.51 13.01
N ASP A 116 -0.85 -13.61 12.90
CA ASP A 116 -0.50 -14.70 11.99
C ASP A 116 -0.72 -14.25 10.54
N ILE A 117 0.38 -13.98 9.85
CA ILE A 117 0.37 -13.46 8.48
C ILE A 117 -0.26 -14.47 7.52
N ASP A 118 0.00 -15.76 7.67
CA ASP A 118 -0.57 -16.79 6.81
C ASP A 118 -2.09 -16.85 6.94
N GLU A 119 -2.61 -16.70 8.15
CA GLU A 119 -4.05 -16.63 8.38
C GLU A 119 -4.66 -15.41 7.68
N LEU A 120 -4.02 -14.25 7.78
CA LEU A 120 -4.50 -13.04 7.13
C LEU A 120 -4.51 -13.21 5.61
N ILE A 121 -3.46 -13.76 5.03
CA ILE A 121 -3.33 -13.96 3.59
C ILE A 121 -4.41 -14.91 3.06
N LYS A 122 -4.72 -15.98 3.81
CA LYS A 122 -5.80 -16.90 3.44
C LYS A 122 -7.15 -16.21 3.30
N LYS A 123 -7.41 -15.20 4.12
CA LYS A 123 -8.67 -14.46 4.09
C LYS A 123 -8.77 -13.48 2.91
N LEU A 124 -7.67 -13.16 2.26
CA LEU A 124 -7.63 -12.30 1.07
C LEU A 124 -7.99 -13.07 -0.21
N ASN A 125 -7.87 -14.38 -0.19
CA ASN A 125 -8.11 -15.23 -1.36
C ASN A 125 -9.47 -16.01 -1.23
#